data_7bd8ebf0390e5b5b0c827cf9333855b5
#
_entry.id   7bd8ebf0390e5b5b0c827cf9333855b5
#
_cell.length_a   1.000
_cell.length_b   1.000
_cell.length_c   1.000
_cell.angle_alpha   90.00
_cell.angle_beta   90.00
_cell.angle_gamma   90.00
#
_symmetry.space_group_name_H-M   'P 1'
#
loop_
_entity.id
_entity.type
_entity.pdbx_description
1 polymer ?
#
loop_
_entity_poly.entity_id
_entity_poly.type
_entity_poly.pdbx_seq_one_letter_code
_entity_poly.pdbx_strand_id
1 'polypeptide(L)'
;PEWFLLQHLAYAEGDFFSHDKLGQTQINFLDSDRFRDVLLTPLEELTDEERVPVSVQLTPRIRHRLRPGVGFGTDTGGRLSLRYGDNNAFHRAHLFDADLLLAERRQSLVTSYVMPSRGHLESRTEFSVGYQAEDVETYESSSLFAEARQIWGLGQGYLGSVYLRLLQEDYRIA
;
A
#
# COMPACT_ATOMS: atom_id res chain seq x y z
N PRO A 1 10.43 -10.78 0.76
CA PRO A 1 11.86 -10.69 1.11
C PRO A 1 12.04 -10.87 2.62
N GLU A 2 13.11 -11.54 3.04
CA GLU A 2 13.38 -11.84 4.45
C GLU A 2 13.46 -10.59 5.32
N TRP A 3 14.16 -9.53 4.85
CA TRP A 3 14.26 -8.27 5.56
C TRP A 3 12.88 -7.67 5.92
N PHE A 4 11.89 -7.85 5.03
CA PHE A 4 10.54 -7.38 5.26
C PHE A 4 9.85 -8.14 6.40
N LEU A 5 10.10 -9.44 6.52
CA LEU A 5 9.56 -10.23 7.62
C LEU A 5 10.23 -9.87 8.94
N LEU A 6 11.55 -9.78 8.94
CA LEU A 6 12.34 -9.48 10.15
C LEU A 6 11.99 -8.12 10.74
N GLN A 7 11.77 -7.09 9.93
CA GLN A 7 11.43 -5.76 10.47
C GLN A 7 10.06 -5.68 11.13
N HIS A 8 9.15 -6.65 10.88
CA HIS A 8 7.83 -6.69 11.53
C HIS A 8 7.84 -7.39 12.87
N LEU A 9 8.95 -8.07 13.22
CA LEU A 9 9.12 -8.65 14.55
C LEU A 9 9.34 -7.53 15.58
N ALA A 10 8.57 -7.54 16.66
CA ALA A 10 8.76 -6.62 17.80
C ALA A 10 9.81 -7.15 18.79
N TYR A 11 10.50 -8.22 18.45
CA TYR A 11 11.55 -8.85 19.24
C TYR A 11 12.70 -9.31 18.35
N ALA A 12 13.87 -9.48 18.92
CA ALA A 12 15.04 -10.07 18.30
C ALA A 12 15.38 -11.41 18.98
N GLU A 13 16.19 -12.21 18.30
CA GLU A 13 16.76 -13.42 18.89
C GLU A 13 17.62 -13.06 20.13
N GLY A 14 17.35 -13.73 21.26
CA GLY A 14 17.99 -13.44 22.54
C GLY A 14 17.23 -12.45 23.43
N ASP A 15 16.15 -11.86 22.98
CA ASP A 15 15.28 -11.04 23.82
C ASP A 15 14.53 -11.91 24.85
N PHE A 16 14.19 -11.32 26.00
CA PHE A 16 13.27 -11.95 26.95
C PHE A 16 11.91 -12.19 26.31
N PHE A 17 11.38 -13.39 26.53
CA PHE A 17 10.03 -13.74 26.08
C PHE A 17 8.98 -12.80 26.67
N SER A 18 8.06 -12.32 25.80
CA SER A 18 6.97 -11.44 26.21
C SER A 18 5.77 -11.65 25.31
N HIS A 19 4.60 -11.89 25.91
CA HIS A 19 3.33 -11.96 25.19
C HIS A 19 2.97 -10.63 24.51
N ASP A 20 3.32 -9.49 25.13
CA ASP A 20 3.09 -8.17 24.54
C ASP A 20 3.88 -7.98 23.24
N LYS A 21 5.13 -8.43 23.20
CA LYS A 21 5.95 -8.39 21.99
C LYS A 21 5.39 -9.31 20.89
N LEU A 22 4.83 -10.46 21.24
CA LEU A 22 4.15 -11.33 20.27
C LEU A 22 2.90 -10.66 19.73
N GLY A 23 2.05 -10.07 20.61
CA GLY A 23 0.88 -9.31 20.18
C GLY A 23 1.23 -8.15 19.27
N GLN A 24 2.27 -7.37 19.59
CA GLN A 24 2.75 -6.28 18.75
C GLN A 24 3.27 -6.79 17.39
N THR A 25 3.98 -7.92 17.37
CA THR A 25 4.42 -8.56 16.13
C THR A 25 3.24 -8.95 15.25
N GLN A 26 2.17 -9.51 15.83
CA GLN A 26 0.96 -9.86 15.10
C GLN A 26 0.29 -8.62 14.48
N ILE A 27 0.17 -7.53 15.25
CA ILE A 27 -0.36 -6.26 14.78
C ILE A 27 0.50 -5.72 13.62
N ASN A 28 1.81 -5.68 13.77
CA ASN A 28 2.73 -5.20 12.74
C ASN A 28 2.55 -5.95 11.41
N PHE A 29 2.40 -7.27 11.45
CA PHE A 29 2.17 -8.06 10.24
C PHE A 29 0.79 -7.80 9.63
N LEU A 30 -0.27 -7.69 10.43
CA LEU A 30 -1.63 -7.40 9.96
C LEU A 30 -1.72 -6.00 9.33
N ASP A 31 -1.12 -5.01 9.97
CA ASP A 31 -1.09 -3.61 9.50
C ASP A 31 -0.28 -3.43 8.21
N SER A 32 0.62 -4.39 7.90
CA SER A 32 1.32 -4.38 6.61
C SER A 32 0.40 -4.56 5.40
N ASP A 33 -0.84 -4.98 5.60
CA ASP A 33 -1.87 -5.29 4.59
C ASP A 33 -1.50 -6.41 3.59
N ARG A 34 -0.44 -7.17 3.89
CA ARG A 34 0.08 -8.25 3.03
C ARG A 34 -0.36 -9.63 3.44
N PHE A 35 -0.74 -9.79 4.70
CA PHE A 35 -1.17 -11.05 5.27
C PHE A 35 -2.66 -10.98 5.62
N ARG A 36 -3.36 -12.06 5.33
CA ARG A 36 -4.77 -12.22 5.69
C ARG A 36 -4.90 -12.73 7.11
N ASP A 37 -3.96 -13.59 7.49
CA ASP A 37 -3.96 -14.26 8.77
C ASP A 37 -2.52 -14.40 9.28
N VAL A 38 -2.36 -14.21 10.58
CA VAL A 38 -1.07 -14.22 11.27
C VAL A 38 -1.23 -14.98 12.58
N LEU A 39 -0.58 -16.11 12.69
CA LEU A 39 -0.59 -16.94 13.89
C LEU A 39 0.83 -17.03 14.47
N LEU A 40 0.98 -16.59 15.70
CA LEU A 40 2.21 -16.67 16.48
C LEU A 40 1.98 -17.64 17.64
N THR A 41 2.70 -18.74 17.66
CA THR A 41 2.53 -19.79 18.66
C THR A 41 3.87 -20.08 19.35
N PRO A 42 3.99 -19.81 20.65
CA PRO A 42 5.12 -20.31 21.44
C PRO A 42 5.10 -21.85 21.46
N LEU A 43 6.22 -22.46 21.20
CA LEU A 43 6.36 -23.93 21.21
C LEU A 43 6.85 -24.38 22.60
N GLU A 44 5.91 -24.46 23.55
CA GLU A 44 6.21 -24.77 24.94
C GLU A 44 6.89 -26.13 25.11
N GLU A 45 6.55 -27.13 24.27
CA GLU A 45 7.15 -28.47 24.29
C GLU A 45 8.64 -28.49 23.89
N LEU A 46 9.08 -27.46 23.14
CA LEU A 46 10.47 -27.29 22.68
C LEU A 46 11.22 -26.23 23.50
N THR A 47 10.61 -25.76 24.58
CA THR A 47 11.23 -24.76 25.45
C THR A 47 12.39 -25.42 26.21
N ASP A 48 13.57 -24.87 26.02
CA ASP A 48 14.77 -25.20 26.83
C ASP A 48 14.84 -24.15 27.97
N GLU A 49 15.64 -24.44 29.03
CA GLU A 49 15.70 -23.61 30.26
C GLU A 49 15.94 -22.12 29.97
N GLU A 50 16.48 -21.74 28.81
CA GLU A 50 16.81 -20.38 28.44
C GLU A 50 16.13 -19.86 27.17
N ARG A 51 15.39 -20.70 26.40
CA ARG A 51 14.87 -20.32 25.08
C ARG A 51 13.45 -20.79 24.84
N VAL A 52 12.58 -19.90 24.36
CA VAL A 52 11.22 -20.19 23.94
C VAL A 52 11.14 -20.02 22.42
N PRO A 53 11.12 -21.13 21.65
CA PRO A 53 10.92 -21.03 20.21
C PRO A 53 9.51 -20.53 19.89
N VAL A 54 9.39 -19.66 18.89
CA VAL A 54 8.10 -19.13 18.42
C VAL A 54 7.89 -19.54 16.97
N SER A 55 6.79 -20.23 16.70
CA SER A 55 6.33 -20.51 15.34
C SER A 55 5.56 -19.31 14.78
N VAL A 56 5.96 -18.84 13.61
CA VAL A 56 5.30 -17.74 12.90
C VAL A 56 4.66 -18.28 11.63
N GLN A 57 3.34 -18.36 11.58
CA GLN A 57 2.58 -18.80 10.43
C GLN A 57 1.88 -17.61 9.80
N LEU A 58 2.24 -17.33 8.55
CA LEU A 58 1.73 -16.18 7.78
C LEU A 58 0.93 -16.67 6.59
N THR A 59 -0.33 -16.28 6.49
CA THR A 59 -1.17 -16.54 5.31
C THR A 59 -1.20 -15.29 4.45
N PRO A 60 -0.57 -15.29 3.26
CA PRO A 60 -0.53 -14.11 2.42
C PRO A 60 -1.91 -13.76 1.87
N ARG A 61 -2.18 -12.47 1.66
CA ARG A 61 -3.32 -11.99 0.88
C ARG A 61 -3.12 -12.28 -0.60
N ILE A 62 -4.22 -12.27 -1.34
CA ILE A 62 -4.21 -12.38 -2.80
C ILE A 62 -3.30 -11.29 -3.36
N ARG A 63 -2.29 -11.72 -4.12
CA ARG A 63 -1.27 -10.82 -4.66
C ARG A 63 -1.85 -9.85 -5.68
N HIS A 64 -2.57 -10.38 -6.68
CA HIS A 64 -3.14 -9.60 -7.77
C HIS A 64 -4.65 -9.42 -7.55
N ARG A 65 -5.11 -8.19 -7.57
CA ARG A 65 -6.53 -7.85 -7.48
C ARG A 65 -6.95 -7.10 -8.73
N LEU A 66 -7.97 -7.59 -9.41
CA LEU A 66 -8.56 -6.93 -10.56
C LEU A 66 -10.04 -6.68 -10.26
N ARG A 67 -10.47 -5.43 -10.38
CA ARG A 67 -11.84 -5.01 -10.12
C ARG A 67 -12.37 -4.22 -11.31
N PRO A 68 -13.04 -4.89 -12.28
CA PRO A 68 -13.78 -4.20 -13.32
C PRO A 68 -15.07 -3.60 -12.74
N GLY A 69 -15.49 -2.48 -13.29
CA GLY A 69 -16.75 -1.83 -12.94
C GLY A 69 -17.40 -1.22 -14.17
N VAL A 70 -18.71 -1.31 -14.24
CA VAL A 70 -19.52 -0.62 -15.24
C VAL A 70 -20.58 0.19 -14.53
N GLY A 71 -20.92 1.34 -15.06
CA GLY A 71 -21.93 2.20 -14.46
C GLY A 71 -22.46 3.23 -15.45
N PHE A 72 -23.48 3.94 -15.02
CA PHE A 72 -24.07 5.07 -15.74
C PHE A 72 -24.32 6.19 -14.74
N GLY A 73 -23.91 7.41 -15.11
CA GLY A 73 -24.18 8.64 -14.36
C GLY A 73 -24.92 9.63 -15.24
N THR A 74 -25.85 10.39 -14.68
CA THR A 74 -26.61 11.41 -15.44
C THR A 74 -25.73 12.57 -15.90
N ASP A 75 -24.63 12.79 -15.22
CA ASP A 75 -23.63 13.82 -15.47
C ASP A 75 -22.48 13.38 -16.38
N THR A 76 -22.08 12.11 -16.27
CA THR A 76 -20.89 11.57 -16.93
C THR A 76 -21.20 10.54 -18.03
N GLY A 77 -22.48 10.16 -18.20
CA GLY A 77 -22.89 9.12 -19.15
C GLY A 77 -22.49 7.71 -18.76
N GLY A 78 -22.28 6.86 -19.74
CA GLY A 78 -21.75 5.52 -19.55
C GLY A 78 -20.31 5.53 -19.04
N ARG A 79 -19.97 4.65 -18.09
CA ARG A 79 -18.62 4.57 -17.55
C ARG A 79 -18.13 3.14 -17.40
N LEU A 80 -16.87 2.95 -17.70
CA LEU A 80 -16.10 1.75 -17.42
C LEU A 80 -14.99 2.09 -16.44
N SER A 81 -14.75 1.23 -15.48
CA SER A 81 -13.62 1.38 -14.57
C SER A 81 -12.87 0.06 -14.43
N LEU A 82 -11.57 0.16 -14.26
CA LEU A 82 -10.72 -0.98 -14.00
C LEU A 82 -9.71 -0.61 -12.94
N ARG A 83 -9.75 -1.30 -11.81
CA ARG A 83 -8.75 -1.15 -10.76
C ARG A 83 -7.91 -2.40 -10.68
N TYR A 84 -6.60 -2.24 -10.78
CA TYR A 84 -5.62 -3.30 -10.61
C TYR A 84 -4.73 -2.99 -9.41
N GLY A 85 -4.40 -4.02 -8.62
CA GLY A 85 -3.45 -3.93 -7.52
C GLY A 85 -2.54 -5.15 -7.46
N ASP A 86 -1.25 -4.94 -7.22
CA ASP A 86 -0.25 -5.97 -6.89
C ASP A 86 0.37 -5.68 -5.53
N ASN A 87 0.11 -6.56 -4.56
CA ASN A 87 0.61 -6.40 -3.18
C ASN A 87 2.08 -6.81 -3.00
N ASN A 88 2.74 -7.33 -4.03
CA ASN A 88 4.13 -7.75 -3.97
C ASN A 88 4.82 -7.55 -5.32
N ALA A 89 4.74 -6.32 -5.84
CA ALA A 89 5.32 -5.96 -7.13
C ALA A 89 6.82 -6.30 -7.15
N PHE A 90 7.23 -6.96 -8.25
CA PHE A 90 8.60 -7.45 -8.46
C PHE A 90 9.15 -8.37 -7.35
N HIS A 91 8.29 -8.98 -6.51
CA HIS A 91 8.68 -9.82 -5.36
C HIS A 91 9.54 -9.06 -4.32
N ARG A 92 9.40 -7.73 -4.24
CA ARG A 92 10.17 -6.85 -3.35
C ARG A 92 9.38 -6.30 -2.18
N ALA A 93 8.19 -6.82 -1.94
CA ALA A 93 7.24 -6.27 -0.98
C ALA A 93 6.79 -4.82 -1.33
N HIS A 94 6.89 -4.40 -2.58
CA HIS A 94 6.35 -3.12 -3.04
C HIS A 94 4.87 -3.28 -3.40
N LEU A 95 4.10 -2.18 -3.33
CA LEU A 95 2.73 -2.13 -3.79
C LEU A 95 2.67 -1.40 -5.13
N PHE A 96 1.83 -1.90 -6.01
CA PHE A 96 1.49 -1.20 -7.25
C PHE A 96 -0.02 -1.19 -7.40
N ASP A 97 -0.59 -0.02 -7.63
CA ASP A 97 -2.00 0.16 -7.94
C ASP A 97 -2.16 0.97 -9.22
N ALA A 98 -3.17 0.63 -10.02
CA ALA A 98 -3.55 1.35 -11.22
C ALA A 98 -5.07 1.45 -11.29
N ASP A 99 -5.58 2.66 -11.41
CA ASP A 99 -7.00 3.00 -11.53
C ASP A 99 -7.25 3.62 -12.90
N LEU A 100 -8.03 2.94 -13.74
CA LEU A 100 -8.51 3.42 -15.04
C LEU A 100 -10.00 3.73 -14.92
N LEU A 101 -10.39 4.92 -15.35
CA LEU A 101 -11.77 5.32 -15.54
C LEU A 101 -11.94 5.82 -16.98
N LEU A 102 -12.91 5.29 -17.69
CA LEU A 102 -13.33 5.73 -19.02
C LEU A 102 -14.82 6.02 -18.95
N ALA A 103 -15.18 7.29 -19.06
CA ALA A 103 -16.56 7.76 -19.15
C ALA A 103 -16.67 8.70 -20.37
N GLU A 104 -17.89 9.00 -20.79
CA GLU A 104 -18.12 9.83 -21.97
C GLU A 104 -17.50 11.24 -21.82
N ARG A 105 -17.60 11.82 -20.61
CA ARG A 105 -17.12 13.17 -20.32
C ARG A 105 -15.88 13.22 -19.42
N ARG A 106 -15.42 12.09 -18.91
CA ARG A 106 -14.26 12.03 -18.02
C ARG A 106 -13.44 10.78 -18.26
N GLN A 107 -12.15 10.97 -18.40
CA GLN A 107 -11.19 9.89 -18.55
C GLN A 107 -10.05 10.10 -17.57
N SER A 108 -9.63 9.03 -16.90
CA SER A 108 -8.48 9.12 -16.01
C SER A 108 -7.72 7.80 -15.93
N LEU A 109 -6.40 7.90 -15.84
CA LEU A 109 -5.52 6.81 -15.48
C LEU A 109 -4.58 7.32 -14.40
N VAL A 110 -4.65 6.71 -13.23
CA VAL A 110 -3.77 7.02 -12.11
C VAL A 110 -3.05 5.75 -11.69
N THR A 111 -1.74 5.84 -11.56
CA THR A 111 -0.92 4.74 -11.06
C THR A 111 -0.16 5.18 -9.83
N SER A 112 0.02 4.26 -8.88
CA SER A 112 0.84 4.49 -7.70
C SER A 112 1.78 3.32 -7.44
N TYR A 113 2.95 3.63 -6.95
CA TYR A 113 3.98 2.67 -6.61
C TYR A 113 4.56 3.00 -5.25
N VAL A 114 4.43 2.06 -4.30
CA VAL A 114 4.85 2.26 -2.91
C VAL A 114 5.99 1.31 -2.57
N MET A 115 7.07 1.89 -2.10
CA MET A 115 8.26 1.19 -1.63
C MET A 115 8.37 1.34 -0.11
N PRO A 116 8.16 0.28 0.69
CA PRO A 116 8.41 0.33 2.12
C PRO A 116 9.90 0.52 2.40
N SER A 117 10.20 1.34 3.39
CA SER A 117 11.57 1.57 3.83
C SER A 117 12.06 0.41 4.69
N ARG A 118 13.37 0.17 4.67
CA ARG A 118 13.99 -0.81 5.55
C ARG A 118 14.23 -0.21 6.93
N GLY A 119 13.93 -0.97 7.98
CA GLY A 119 14.22 -0.61 9.36
C GLY A 119 13.15 0.23 10.07
N HIS A 120 12.14 0.74 9.35
CA HIS A 120 11.03 1.50 9.94
C HIS A 120 9.71 1.11 9.28
N LEU A 121 8.79 0.53 10.05
CA LEU A 121 7.53 -0.02 9.54
C LEU A 121 6.64 1.00 8.85
N GLU A 122 6.57 2.21 9.40
CA GLU A 122 5.69 3.28 8.92
C GLU A 122 6.33 4.15 7.83
N SER A 123 7.63 3.94 7.56
CA SER A 123 8.35 4.75 6.57
C SER A 123 8.24 4.13 5.18
N ARG A 124 7.97 4.97 4.16
CA ARG A 124 7.82 4.53 2.77
C ARG A 124 8.04 5.66 1.79
N THR A 125 8.39 5.29 0.58
CA THR A 125 8.44 6.19 -0.57
C THR A 125 7.29 5.85 -1.52
N GLU A 126 6.55 6.85 -1.95
CA GLU A 126 5.41 6.72 -2.87
C GLU A 126 5.70 7.51 -4.15
N PHE A 127 5.44 6.89 -5.29
CA PHE A 127 5.44 7.54 -6.60
C PHE A 127 4.05 7.41 -7.20
N SER A 128 3.54 8.52 -7.72
CA SER A 128 2.26 8.52 -8.42
C SER A 128 2.38 9.26 -9.73
N VAL A 129 1.77 8.72 -10.77
CA VAL A 129 1.64 9.36 -12.07
C VAL A 129 0.20 9.23 -12.49
N GLY A 130 -0.39 10.31 -12.98
CA GLY A 130 -1.76 10.30 -13.41
C GLY A 130 -2.04 11.26 -14.56
N TYR A 131 -2.95 10.84 -15.42
CA TYR A 131 -3.55 11.63 -16.46
C TYR A 131 -5.06 11.70 -16.21
N GLN A 132 -5.64 12.90 -16.34
CA GLN A 132 -7.07 13.13 -16.26
C GLN A 132 -7.48 14.06 -17.39
N ALA A 133 -8.58 13.74 -18.05
CA ALA A 133 -9.23 14.60 -19.02
C ALA A 133 -10.73 14.70 -18.69
N GLU A 134 -11.28 15.88 -18.80
CA GLU A 134 -12.68 16.18 -18.55
C GLU A 134 -13.20 17.11 -19.64
N ASP A 135 -14.32 16.74 -20.24
CA ASP A 135 -15.01 17.47 -21.29
C ASP A 135 -16.47 17.66 -20.87
N VAL A 136 -16.79 18.85 -20.41
CA VAL A 136 -18.15 19.25 -19.99
C VAL A 136 -18.60 20.47 -20.80
N GLU A 137 -19.89 20.75 -20.76
CA GLU A 137 -20.49 21.80 -21.59
C GLU A 137 -19.86 23.20 -21.41
N THR A 138 -19.19 23.45 -20.28
CA THR A 138 -18.63 24.74 -19.92
C THR A 138 -17.13 24.83 -20.08
N TYR A 139 -16.42 23.70 -20.10
CA TYR A 139 -14.97 23.66 -20.23
C TYR A 139 -14.44 22.30 -20.66
N GLU A 140 -13.28 22.31 -21.27
CA GLU A 140 -12.41 21.16 -21.47
C GLU A 140 -11.17 21.31 -20.61
N SER A 141 -10.79 20.29 -19.89
CA SER A 141 -9.52 20.29 -19.16
C SER A 141 -8.78 18.97 -19.35
N SER A 142 -7.46 19.05 -19.42
CA SER A 142 -6.60 17.88 -19.34
C SER A 142 -5.43 18.15 -18.43
N SER A 143 -5.11 17.22 -17.57
CA SER A 143 -4.00 17.32 -16.62
C SER A 143 -3.14 16.07 -16.60
N LEU A 144 -1.84 16.28 -16.54
CA LEU A 144 -0.82 15.26 -16.32
C LEU A 144 -0.08 15.62 -15.04
N PHE A 145 0.03 14.69 -14.12
CA PHE A 145 0.82 14.90 -12.91
C PHE A 145 1.77 13.75 -12.62
N ALA A 146 2.87 14.09 -11.98
CA ALA A 146 3.79 13.14 -11.36
C ALA A 146 4.10 13.63 -9.95
N GLU A 147 4.04 12.73 -8.97
CA GLU A 147 4.32 13.03 -7.58
C GLU A 147 5.29 12.00 -7.00
N ALA A 148 6.27 12.47 -6.25
CA ALA A 148 7.12 11.66 -5.40
C ALA A 148 6.96 12.13 -3.96
N ARG A 149 6.66 11.20 -3.05
CA ARG A 149 6.42 11.48 -1.63
C ARG A 149 7.27 10.56 -0.77
N GLN A 150 7.97 11.14 0.19
CA GLN A 150 8.65 10.41 1.23
C GLN A 150 7.89 10.57 2.54
N ILE A 151 7.60 9.45 3.21
CA ILE A 151 6.93 9.39 4.50
C ILE A 151 7.88 8.76 5.50
N TRP A 152 7.96 9.34 6.70
CA TRP A 152 8.74 8.83 7.82
C TRP A 152 7.84 8.58 9.03
N GLY A 153 7.95 7.40 9.62
CA GLY A 153 7.45 7.15 10.96
C GLY A 153 8.36 7.81 11.99
N LEU A 154 7.82 8.73 12.76
CA LEU A 154 8.56 9.48 13.79
C LEU A 154 8.40 8.85 15.19
N GLY A 155 7.69 7.72 15.26
CA GLY A 155 7.34 7.06 16.53
C GLY A 155 6.14 7.70 17.22
N GLN A 156 5.60 7.00 18.22
CA GLN A 156 4.43 7.45 19.00
C GLN A 156 3.20 7.82 18.15
N GLY A 157 3.05 7.23 16.95
CA GLY A 157 1.94 7.53 16.04
C GLY A 157 2.11 8.80 15.21
N TYR A 158 3.24 9.49 15.28
CA TYR A 158 3.52 10.65 14.43
C TYR A 158 4.13 10.24 13.10
N LEU A 159 3.61 10.86 12.02
CA LEU A 159 4.14 10.71 10.66
C LEU A 159 4.59 12.07 10.13
N GLY A 160 5.76 12.12 9.52
CA GLY A 160 6.25 13.26 8.75
C GLY A 160 6.25 12.93 7.27
N SER A 161 5.93 13.89 6.40
CA SER A 161 6.04 13.68 4.95
C SER A 161 6.52 14.92 4.23
N VAL A 162 7.27 14.68 3.13
CA VAL A 162 7.64 15.69 2.14
C VAL A 162 7.28 15.13 0.78
N TYR A 163 6.77 15.98 -0.11
CA TYR A 163 6.46 15.57 -1.47
C TYR A 163 6.87 16.64 -2.48
N LEU A 164 7.15 16.18 -3.69
CA LEU A 164 7.32 17.00 -4.88
C LEU A 164 6.26 16.57 -5.90
N ARG A 165 5.50 17.53 -6.39
CA ARG A 165 4.50 17.30 -7.44
C ARG A 165 4.78 18.19 -8.63
N LEU A 166 4.83 17.59 -9.79
CA LEU A 166 4.82 18.25 -11.09
C LEU A 166 3.42 18.12 -11.66
N LEU A 167 2.86 19.23 -12.13
CA LEU A 167 1.53 19.28 -12.70
C LEU A 167 1.61 20.09 -13.99
N GLN A 168 1.12 19.54 -15.08
CA GLN A 168 0.79 20.26 -16.31
C GLN A 168 -0.70 20.18 -16.51
N GLU A 169 -1.33 21.32 -16.74
CA GLU A 169 -2.76 21.42 -16.98
C GLU A 169 -3.02 22.32 -18.18
N ASP A 170 -3.83 21.82 -19.10
CA ASP A 170 -4.37 22.56 -20.23
C ASP A 170 -5.86 22.76 -20.00
N TYR A 171 -6.33 24.00 -20.04
CA TYR A 171 -7.71 24.37 -19.76
C TYR A 171 -8.26 25.25 -20.85
N ARG A 172 -9.47 24.96 -21.33
CA ARG A 172 -10.19 25.73 -22.32
C ARG A 172 -11.63 25.98 -21.83
N ILE A 173 -12.09 27.19 -21.93
CA ILE A 173 -13.49 27.56 -21.70
C ILE A 173 -14.24 27.42 -23.03
N ALA A 174 -15.39 26.74 -23.03
CA ALA A 174 -16.23 26.52 -24.20
C ALA A 174 -16.96 27.81 -24.61
#